data_4a6641b3eac9db979493a9fbf0c4fa61
#
_entry.id   4a6641b3eac9db979493a9fbf0c4fa61
#
_cell.length_a   1.000
_cell.length_b   1.000
_cell.length_c   1.000
_cell.angle_alpha   90.00
_cell.angle_beta   90.00
_cell.angle_gamma   90.00
#
_symmetry.space_group_name_H-M   'P 1'
#
loop_
_entity.id
_entity.type
_entity.pdbx_description
1 polymer ?
#
loop_
_entity_poly.entity_id
_entity_poly.type
_entity_poly.pdbx_seq_one_letter_code
_entity_poly.pdbx_strand_id
1 'polypeptide(L)'
;MQNLKKLFSSALACTVLFNFNIPANSTEREVKVYSGRHYNTDRGVYKKFSEETGIKVRLIEASGISLIERLKREGNNSQADLILLVDAARITNASKAGLLQSINS
;
A
#
# COMPACT_ATOMS: atom_id res chain seq x y z
N MET A 1 -2.42 29.05 -54.61
CA MET A 1 -3.24 28.57 -53.92
C MET A 1 -3.15 27.28 -53.42
N GLN A 2 -2.51 26.50 -53.96
CA GLN A 2 -2.39 25.23 -53.47
C GLN A 2 -1.57 25.12 -52.36
N ASN A 3 -1.01 26.07 -51.99
CA ASN A 3 -0.10 25.94 -50.95
C ASN A 3 -0.74 25.54 -49.74
N LEU A 4 -1.94 25.73 -49.58
CA LEU A 4 -2.43 25.39 -48.36
C LEU A 4 -2.31 24.05 -48.03
N LYS A 5 -2.27 23.23 -48.86
CA LYS A 5 -2.26 21.93 -48.43
C LYS A 5 -1.19 21.61 -47.59
N LYS A 6 -0.19 22.21 -47.71
CA LYS A 6 0.85 21.79 -46.94
C LYS A 6 0.59 21.96 -45.60
N LEU A 7 -0.26 22.72 -45.25
CA LEU A 7 -0.40 22.91 -43.91
C LEU A 7 -0.80 21.76 -43.23
N PHE A 8 -1.60 21.07 -43.74
CA PHE A 8 -2.00 20.02 -42.96
C PHE A 8 -1.03 19.07 -42.65
N SER A 9 -0.13 18.93 -43.33
CA SER A 9 0.81 17.95 -43.01
C SER A 9 1.43 18.24 -41.73
N SER A 10 1.52 19.41 -41.43
CA SER A 10 2.17 19.66 -40.21
C SER A 10 1.32 19.20 -39.11
N ALA A 11 0.14 19.18 -39.27
CA ALA A 11 -0.66 18.82 -38.18
C ALA A 11 -0.41 17.46 -37.75
N LEU A 12 -0.14 16.65 -38.58
CA LEU A 12 -0.03 15.35 -38.10
C LEU A 12 1.09 15.18 -37.32
N ALA A 13 2.01 15.89 -37.39
CA ALA A 13 3.16 15.67 -36.59
C ALA A 13 2.82 15.62 -35.19
N CYS A 14 1.89 16.33 -34.79
CA CYS A 14 1.67 16.36 -33.42
C CYS A 14 1.15 15.11 -32.92
N THR A 15 0.47 14.44 -33.65
CA THR A 15 -0.12 13.30 -33.09
C THR A 15 0.83 12.37 -32.50
N VAL A 16 1.98 12.44 -32.87
CA VAL A 16 2.85 11.49 -32.39
C VAL A 16 3.03 11.56 -31.00
N LEU A 17 2.82 12.64 -30.44
CA LEU A 17 3.19 12.73 -29.17
C LEU A 17 2.49 11.93 -28.26
N PHE A 18 1.35 11.69 -28.53
CA PHE A 18 0.77 11.02 -27.50
C PHE A 18 0.99 9.77 -27.26
N ASN A 19 1.73 9.28 -27.69
CA ASN A 19 1.90 8.02 -27.43
C ASN A 19 2.51 7.71 -26.31
N PHE A 20 2.80 8.52 -25.44
CA PHE A 20 3.47 8.02 -24.45
C PHE A 20 2.66 7.29 -23.69
N ASN A 21 2.65 6.32 -23.45
CA ASN A 21 2.04 5.45 -22.78
C ASN A 21 2.39 5.49 -21.47
N ILE A 22 1.73 5.99 -20.73
CA ILE A 22 1.95 5.94 -19.42
C ILE A 22 1.57 4.63 -18.96
N PRO A 23 2.28 3.96 -18.27
CA PRO A 23 2.00 2.67 -17.76
C PRO A 23 1.07 2.84 -16.66
N ALA A 24 -0.06 3.08 -16.92
CA ALA A 24 -0.95 3.39 -15.95
C ALA A 24 -1.20 2.32 -14.98
N ASN A 25 -0.87 1.21 -15.24
CA ASN A 25 -1.26 0.18 -14.35
C ASN A 25 -0.19 -0.25 -13.51
N SER A 26 0.74 0.48 -13.26
CA SER A 26 1.71 0.07 -12.38
C SER A 26 1.25 0.35 -10.99
N THR A 27 0.20 -0.23 -10.54
CA THR A 27 -0.15 -0.06 -9.18
C THR A 27 0.75 -0.93 -8.39
N GLU A 28 1.58 -0.36 -7.60
CA GLU A 28 2.39 -1.10 -6.69
C GLU A 28 1.50 -1.75 -5.66
N ARG A 29 1.64 -3.03 -5.49
CA ARG A 29 0.93 -3.76 -4.46
C ARG A 29 1.67 -3.56 -3.16
N GLU A 30 0.96 -3.23 -2.11
CA GLU A 30 1.59 -3.07 -0.80
C GLU A 30 0.69 -3.60 0.31
N VAL A 31 1.31 -4.02 1.41
CA VAL A 31 0.62 -4.43 2.61
C VAL A 31 1.08 -3.48 3.71
N LYS A 32 0.14 -2.93 4.46
CA LYS A 32 0.43 -1.97 5.52
C LYS A 32 0.37 -2.67 6.85
N VAL A 33 1.48 -2.69 7.56
CA VAL A 33 1.65 -3.41 8.80
C VAL A 33 1.83 -2.41 9.94
N TYR A 34 0.93 -2.46 10.91
CA TYR A 34 1.07 -1.70 12.16
C TYR A 34 1.75 -2.64 13.16
N SER A 35 2.96 -2.33 13.58
CA SER A 35 3.72 -3.21 14.44
C SER A 35 4.08 -2.60 15.77
N GLY A 36 3.67 -3.27 16.85
CA GLY A 36 4.14 -2.99 18.18
C GLY A 36 5.42 -3.75 18.53
N ARG A 37 6.01 -4.42 17.56
CA ARG A 37 7.25 -5.16 17.73
C ARG A 37 8.37 -4.33 17.16
N HIS A 38 9.50 -4.30 17.82
CA HIS A 38 10.61 -3.47 17.38
C HIS A 38 11.86 -4.34 17.20
N TYR A 39 11.70 -5.49 16.57
CA TYR A 39 12.82 -6.40 16.41
C TYR A 39 13.42 -6.27 15.00
N ASN A 40 14.72 -6.13 14.95
CA ASN A 40 15.41 -6.04 13.66
C ASN A 40 15.23 -7.30 12.81
N THR A 41 15.03 -8.46 13.45
CA THR A 41 14.81 -9.70 12.75
C THR A 41 13.52 -9.67 11.93
N ASP A 42 12.51 -8.94 12.37
CA ASP A 42 11.24 -8.83 11.65
C ASP A 42 11.47 -8.12 10.31
N ARG A 43 12.40 -7.18 10.25
CA ARG A 43 12.67 -6.45 9.01
C ARG A 43 13.24 -7.38 7.94
N GLY A 44 14.01 -8.38 8.32
CA GLY A 44 14.50 -9.39 7.39
C GLY A 44 13.39 -10.24 6.82
N VAL A 45 12.37 -10.55 7.63
CA VAL A 45 11.21 -11.30 7.18
C VAL A 45 10.42 -10.48 6.17
N TYR A 46 10.19 -9.19 6.44
CA TYR A 46 9.46 -8.33 5.52
C TYR A 46 10.20 -8.16 4.19
N LYS A 47 11.52 -8.04 4.26
CA LYS A 47 12.34 -7.92 3.06
C LYS A 47 12.22 -9.17 2.20
N LYS A 48 12.34 -10.34 2.83
CA LYS A 48 12.24 -11.59 2.11
C LYS A 48 10.87 -11.74 1.46
N PHE A 49 9.81 -11.41 2.18
CA PHE A 49 8.46 -11.46 1.64
C PHE A 49 8.34 -10.56 0.41
N SER A 50 8.87 -9.35 0.48
CA SER A 50 8.79 -8.42 -0.65
C SER A 50 9.59 -8.91 -1.86
N GLU A 51 10.75 -9.52 -1.61
CA GLU A 51 11.58 -10.07 -2.69
C GLU A 51 10.89 -11.26 -3.36
N GLU A 52 10.22 -12.09 -2.61
CA GLU A 52 9.56 -13.28 -3.15
C GLU A 52 8.22 -12.99 -3.82
N THR A 53 7.51 -11.97 -3.39
CA THR A 53 6.15 -11.74 -3.86
C THR A 53 5.99 -10.50 -4.72
N GLY A 54 6.94 -9.59 -4.69
CA GLY A 54 6.79 -8.30 -5.34
C GLY A 54 5.85 -7.35 -4.60
N ILE A 55 5.40 -7.73 -3.40
CA ILE A 55 4.51 -6.91 -2.61
C ILE A 55 5.33 -6.10 -1.61
N LYS A 56 5.17 -4.80 -1.59
CA LYS A 56 5.92 -3.96 -0.69
C LYS A 56 5.32 -3.98 0.70
N VAL A 57 6.15 -4.02 1.71
CA VAL A 57 5.68 -3.93 3.09
C VAL A 57 5.87 -2.51 3.58
N ARG A 58 4.77 -1.86 3.96
CA ARG A 58 4.84 -0.53 4.54
C ARG A 58 4.63 -0.67 6.03
N LEU A 59 5.71 -0.47 6.76
CA LEU A 59 5.74 -0.71 8.19
C LEU A 59 5.52 0.59 8.96
N ILE A 60 4.62 0.57 9.93
CA ILE A 60 4.40 1.66 10.85
C ILE A 60 4.56 1.12 12.25
N GLU A 61 5.57 1.60 12.96
CA GLU A 61 5.91 1.12 14.28
C GLU A 61 5.49 2.12 15.34
N ALA A 62 4.87 1.63 16.40
CA ALA A 62 4.50 2.41 17.57
C ALA A 62 4.21 1.45 18.72
N SER A 63 3.91 1.95 19.91
CA SER A 63 3.54 1.07 20.99
C SER A 63 2.23 0.35 20.66
N GLY A 64 2.04 -0.86 21.16
CA GLY A 64 0.81 -1.61 20.91
C GLY A 64 -0.43 -0.86 21.35
N ILE A 65 -0.36 -0.13 22.46
CA ILE A 65 -1.49 0.66 22.94
C ILE A 65 -1.80 1.78 21.93
N SER A 66 -0.78 2.49 21.48
CA SER A 66 -0.97 3.58 20.51
C SER A 66 -1.56 3.08 19.21
N LEU A 67 -1.15 1.90 18.77
CA LEU A 67 -1.67 1.33 17.53
C LEU A 67 -3.15 0.94 17.68
N ILE A 68 -3.52 0.36 18.81
CA ILE A 68 -4.91 0.01 19.07
C ILE A 68 -5.79 1.28 19.12
N GLU A 69 -5.33 2.32 19.79
CA GLU A 69 -6.08 3.57 19.85
C GLU A 69 -6.17 4.22 18.46
N ARG A 70 -5.14 4.10 17.67
CA ARG A 70 -5.16 4.59 16.30
C ARG A 70 -6.19 3.84 15.46
N LEU A 71 -6.23 2.51 15.56
CA LEU A 71 -7.20 1.72 14.84
C LEU A 71 -8.63 2.05 15.25
N LYS A 72 -8.86 2.32 16.53
CA LYS A 72 -10.18 2.73 17.01
C LYS A 72 -10.60 4.07 16.38
N ARG A 73 -9.68 5.02 16.27
CA ARG A 73 -9.99 6.30 15.67
C ARG A 73 -10.19 6.20 14.16
N GLU A 74 -9.42 5.34 13.50
CA GLU A 74 -9.53 5.17 12.06
C GLU A 74 -10.80 4.40 11.69
N GLY A 75 -11.23 3.48 12.52
CA GLY A 75 -12.44 2.70 12.28
C GLY A 75 -12.41 2.00 10.94
N ASN A 76 -13.49 2.09 10.21
CA ASN A 76 -13.57 1.45 8.90
C ASN A 76 -12.70 2.12 7.84
N ASN A 77 -12.12 3.25 8.15
CA ASN A 77 -11.24 3.95 7.23
C ASN A 77 -9.77 3.61 7.48
N SER A 78 -9.49 2.66 8.34
CA SER A 78 -8.11 2.27 8.59
C SER A 78 -7.47 1.70 7.35
N GLN A 79 -6.23 2.08 7.11
CA GLN A 79 -5.46 1.54 6.01
C GLN A 79 -4.60 0.37 6.43
N ALA A 80 -4.64 -0.03 7.69
CA ALA A 80 -3.85 -1.14 8.17
C ALA A 80 -4.41 -2.45 7.63
N ASP A 81 -3.55 -3.28 7.08
CA ASP A 81 -3.90 -4.61 6.64
C ASP A 81 -3.60 -5.63 7.74
N LEU A 82 -2.59 -5.35 8.55
CA LEU A 82 -2.13 -6.27 9.55
C LEU A 82 -1.70 -5.51 10.79
N ILE A 83 -1.95 -6.08 11.98
CA ILE A 83 -1.40 -5.53 13.21
C ILE A 83 -0.62 -6.62 13.92
N LEU A 84 0.58 -6.31 14.37
CA LEU A 84 1.44 -7.21 15.12
C LEU A 84 1.59 -6.67 16.53
N LEU A 85 1.18 -7.45 17.50
CA LEU A 85 1.27 -7.08 18.90
C LEU A 85 2.09 -8.14 19.64
N VAL A 86 2.66 -7.76 20.78
CA VAL A 86 3.59 -8.63 21.46
C VAL A 86 2.96 -9.48 22.55
N ASP A 87 1.74 -9.21 22.95
CA ASP A 87 1.12 -9.99 24.02
C ASP A 87 -0.34 -10.32 23.71
N ALA A 88 -0.78 -11.42 24.30
CA ALA A 88 -2.11 -11.94 24.08
C ALA A 88 -3.21 -11.01 24.62
N ALA A 89 -2.93 -10.28 25.68
CA ALA A 89 -3.93 -9.40 26.26
C ALA A 89 -4.31 -8.28 25.28
N ARG A 90 -3.33 -7.72 24.59
CA ARG A 90 -3.58 -6.66 23.60
C ARG A 90 -4.33 -7.20 22.39
N ILE A 91 -4.00 -8.42 21.95
CA ILE A 91 -4.73 -9.06 20.86
C ILE A 91 -6.18 -9.29 21.28
N THR A 92 -6.40 -9.77 22.49
CA THR A 92 -7.75 -10.00 23.01
C THR A 92 -8.53 -8.69 23.07
N ASN A 93 -7.90 -7.62 23.54
CA ASN A 93 -8.56 -6.33 23.62
C ASN A 93 -8.92 -5.80 22.22
N ALA A 94 -8.03 -5.95 21.26
CA ALA A 94 -8.28 -5.55 19.88
C ALA A 94 -9.46 -6.34 19.28
N SER A 95 -9.51 -7.64 19.57
CA SER A 95 -10.58 -8.49 19.10
C SER A 95 -11.92 -8.10 19.72
N LYS A 96 -11.96 -7.87 21.04
CA LYS A 96 -13.18 -7.45 21.72
C LYS A 96 -13.67 -6.10 21.24
N ALA A 97 -12.77 -5.24 20.80
CA ALA A 97 -13.14 -3.94 20.28
C ALA A 97 -13.59 -4.00 18.80
N GLY A 98 -13.65 -5.20 18.22
CA GLY A 98 -14.10 -5.36 16.84
C GLY A 98 -13.11 -4.88 15.80
N LEU A 99 -11.83 -4.81 16.14
CA LEU A 99 -10.82 -4.29 15.23
C LEU A 99 -10.22 -5.36 14.31
N LEU A 100 -10.50 -6.61 14.56
CA LEU A 100 -9.92 -7.72 13.81
C LEU A 100 -11.02 -8.48 13.07
N GLN A 101 -10.65 -9.12 12.00
CA GLN A 101 -11.58 -9.94 11.26
C GLN A 101 -11.04 -11.36 11.14
N SER A 102 -11.92 -12.32 10.98
CA SER A 102 -11.53 -13.70 10.82
C SER A 102 -10.88 -13.92 9.45
N ILE A 103 -9.90 -14.80 9.43
CA ILE A 103 -9.28 -15.20 8.17
C ILE A 103 -9.42 -16.72 8.08
N ASN A 104 -9.60 -17.19 6.87
CA ASN A 104 -9.62 -18.61 6.63
C ASN A 104 -8.22 -19.01 6.20
N SER A 105 -7.64 -19.92 6.90
CA SER A 105 -6.29 -20.39 6.59
C SER A 105 -6.29 -21.89 6.33
#